data_a8700a390ee01e871044aa5b2625834d
#
_entry.id   a8700a390ee01e871044aa5b2625834d
#
_cell.length_a   1.000
_cell.length_b   1.000
_cell.length_c   1.000
_cell.angle_alpha   90.00
_cell.angle_beta   90.00
_cell.angle_gamma   90.00
#
_symmetry.space_group_name_H-M   'P 1'
#
loop_
_entity.id
_entity.type
_entity.pdbx_description
1 polymer ?
#
loop_
_entity_poly.entity_id
_entity_poly.type
_entity_poly.pdbx_seq_one_letter_code
_entity_poly.pdbx_strand_id
1 'polypeptide(L)'
;MIPIYEQIMETIKQKISTGELKEGDALPSVRALAKDLKISALTVKKAYDALEEEGFTATVHGKGSYVRAANKAAIREERLKEIEAELSRVIEKARLYELTAQELTELFQILMEA
;
A
#
# COMPACT_ATOMS: atom_id res chain seq x y z
N MET A 1 -14.91 6.58 -2.20
CA MET A 1 -14.00 7.35 -1.30
C MET A 1 -13.28 6.39 -0.37
N ILE A 2 -11.97 6.50 -0.30
CA ILE A 2 -11.16 5.65 0.58
C ILE A 2 -11.13 6.25 2.00
N PRO A 3 -11.48 5.49 3.03
CA PRO A 3 -11.41 5.99 4.41
C PRO A 3 -10.01 6.51 4.78
N ILE A 4 -9.94 7.50 5.66
CA ILE A 4 -8.67 8.13 6.05
C ILE A 4 -7.69 7.11 6.64
N TYR A 5 -8.17 6.18 7.48
CA TYR A 5 -7.28 5.19 8.07
C TYR A 5 -6.63 4.29 7.02
N GLU A 6 -7.34 3.95 5.96
CA GLU A 6 -6.79 3.17 4.86
C GLU A 6 -5.76 3.96 4.07
N GLN A 7 -5.96 5.26 3.90
CA GLN A 7 -4.98 6.13 3.25
C GLN A 7 -3.68 6.18 4.06
N ILE A 8 -3.78 6.23 5.38
CA ILE A 8 -2.61 6.19 6.26
C ILE A 8 -1.87 4.86 6.12
N MET A 9 -2.61 3.76 6.12
CA MET A 9 -2.03 2.42 5.92
C MET A 9 -1.30 2.33 4.60
N GLU A 10 -1.91 2.79 3.51
CA GLU A 10 -1.32 2.76 2.19
C GLU A 10 -0.04 3.59 2.11
N THR A 11 -0.03 4.76 2.71
CA THR A 11 1.15 5.62 2.73
C THR A 11 2.31 4.93 3.46
N ILE A 12 2.03 4.32 4.61
CA ILE A 12 3.05 3.61 5.36
C ILE A 12 3.56 2.39 4.60
N LYS A 13 2.65 1.59 4.02
CA LYS A 13 3.01 0.44 3.20
C LYS A 13 3.89 0.85 2.02
N GLN A 14 3.57 1.95 1.37
CA GLN A 14 4.36 2.47 0.25
C GLN A 14 5.77 2.85 0.69
N LYS A 15 5.90 3.52 1.83
CA LYS A 15 7.21 3.89 2.38
C LYS A 15 8.05 2.68 2.73
N ILE A 16 7.44 1.62 3.24
CA ILE A 16 8.13 0.36 3.49
C ILE A 16 8.57 -0.28 2.17
N SER A 17 7.69 -0.31 1.18
CA SER A 17 7.96 -0.89 -0.13
C SER A 17 9.12 -0.20 -0.84
N THR A 18 9.20 1.12 -0.77
CA THR A 18 10.27 1.92 -1.42
C THR A 18 11.58 1.96 -0.64
N GLY A 19 11.57 1.45 0.58
CA GLY A 19 12.76 1.47 1.44
C GLY A 19 12.94 2.78 2.23
N GLU A 20 11.99 3.71 2.14
CA GLU A 20 12.01 4.93 2.95
C GLU A 20 11.85 4.59 4.43
N LEU A 21 10.99 3.62 4.74
CA LEU A 21 10.89 3.00 6.06
C LEU A 21 11.48 1.61 5.99
N LYS A 22 12.43 1.33 6.85
CA LYS A 22 13.14 0.05 6.90
C LYS A 22 12.77 -0.73 8.15
N GLU A 23 13.09 -2.02 8.15
CA GLU A 23 12.93 -2.87 9.32
C GLU A 23 13.52 -2.21 10.56
N GLY A 24 12.75 -2.20 11.64
CA GLY A 24 13.18 -1.62 12.90
C GLY A 24 12.99 -0.12 13.02
N ASP A 25 12.63 0.56 11.93
CA ASP A 25 12.36 2.00 11.99
C ASP A 25 11.11 2.26 12.81
N ALA A 26 11.16 3.29 13.65
CA ALA A 26 10.03 3.70 14.46
C ALA A 26 9.04 4.49 13.62
N LEU A 27 7.75 4.23 13.82
CA LEU A 27 6.69 5.07 13.29
C LEU A 27 6.47 6.26 14.22
N PRO A 28 5.97 7.39 13.72
CA PRO A 28 5.54 8.49 14.59
C PRO A 28 4.54 7.99 15.63
N SER A 29 4.50 8.59 16.79
CA SER A 29 3.48 8.26 17.78
C SER A 29 2.09 8.58 17.23
N VAL A 30 1.07 7.90 17.73
CA VAL A 30 -0.32 8.15 17.33
C VAL A 30 -0.65 9.64 17.50
N ARG A 31 -0.27 10.22 18.63
CA ARG A 31 -0.54 11.65 18.90
C ARG A 31 0.19 12.58 17.95
N ALA A 32 1.46 12.30 17.67
CA ALA A 32 2.24 13.12 16.77
C ALA A 32 1.67 13.10 15.36
N LEU A 33 1.34 11.92 14.85
CA LEU A 33 0.79 11.80 13.50
C LEU A 33 -0.61 12.44 13.41
N ALA A 34 -1.44 12.24 14.41
CA ALA A 34 -2.77 12.85 14.47
C ALA A 34 -2.68 14.36 14.43
N LYS A 35 -1.74 14.93 15.17
CA LYS A 35 -1.50 16.37 15.19
C LYS A 35 -1.01 16.89 13.84
N ASP A 36 -0.04 16.19 13.25
CA ASP A 36 0.52 16.58 11.95
C ASP A 36 -0.52 16.53 10.83
N LEU A 37 -1.35 15.52 10.83
CA LEU A 37 -2.38 15.34 9.81
C LEU A 37 -3.69 16.06 10.12
N LYS A 38 -3.80 16.62 11.32
CA LYS A 38 -5.02 17.32 11.80
C LYS A 38 -6.25 16.41 11.75
N ILE A 39 -6.09 15.20 12.23
CA ILE A 39 -7.16 14.18 12.31
C ILE A 39 -7.23 13.61 13.72
N SER A 40 -8.24 12.80 14.00
CA SER A 40 -8.40 12.22 15.33
C SER A 40 -7.34 11.17 15.62
N ALA A 41 -6.92 11.07 16.88
CA ALA A 41 -6.00 10.03 17.33
C ALA A 41 -6.61 8.63 17.14
N LEU A 42 -7.92 8.51 17.25
CA LEU A 42 -8.60 7.22 17.02
C LEU A 42 -8.45 6.74 15.60
N THR A 43 -8.48 7.63 14.61
CA THR A 43 -8.28 7.28 13.21
C THR A 43 -6.87 6.76 12.97
N VAL A 44 -5.86 7.43 13.54
CA VAL A 44 -4.46 6.99 13.43
C VAL A 44 -4.28 5.64 14.14
N LYS A 45 -4.86 5.49 15.33
CA LYS A 45 -4.77 4.24 16.08
C LYS A 45 -5.39 3.08 15.29
N LYS A 46 -6.52 3.32 14.64
CA LYS A 46 -7.18 2.31 13.80
C LYS A 46 -6.25 1.86 12.68
N ALA A 47 -5.56 2.79 12.03
CA ALA A 47 -4.59 2.47 10.98
C ALA A 47 -3.42 1.65 11.53
N TYR A 48 -2.87 2.05 12.67
CA TYR A 48 -1.74 1.36 13.29
C TYR A 48 -2.13 -0.04 13.78
N ASP A 49 -3.30 -0.19 14.38
CA ASP A 49 -3.80 -1.50 14.80
C ASP A 49 -3.98 -2.45 13.61
N ALA A 50 -4.51 -1.93 12.50
CA ALA A 50 -4.69 -2.69 11.29
C ALA A 50 -3.34 -3.12 10.67
N LEU A 51 -2.37 -2.21 10.64
CA LEU A 51 -1.01 -2.53 10.15
C LEU A 51 -0.35 -3.62 11.00
N GLU A 52 -0.53 -3.56 12.32
CA GLU A 52 -0.02 -4.59 13.22
C GLU A 52 -0.71 -5.93 12.98
N GLU A 53 -2.03 -5.93 12.85
CA GLU A 53 -2.80 -7.14 12.57
C GLU A 53 -2.37 -7.79 11.26
N GLU A 54 -2.09 -6.99 10.24
CA GLU A 54 -1.60 -7.48 8.95
C GLU A 54 -0.10 -7.85 8.98
N GLY A 55 0.59 -7.59 10.07
CA GLY A 55 1.98 -7.97 10.24
C GLY A 55 3.01 -6.98 9.72
N PHE A 56 2.62 -5.78 9.31
CA PHE A 56 3.55 -4.78 8.79
C PHE A 56 4.32 -4.06 9.88
N THR A 57 3.76 -4.00 11.08
CA THR A 57 4.37 -3.31 12.22
C THR A 57 4.23 -4.14 13.48
N ALA A 58 4.99 -3.80 14.50
CA ALA A 58 4.85 -4.38 15.82
C ALA A 58 4.87 -3.24 16.85
N THR A 59 3.95 -3.29 17.81
CA THR A 59 3.91 -2.34 18.90
C THR A 59 4.67 -2.89 20.08
N VAL A 60 5.62 -2.12 20.58
CA VAL A 60 6.37 -2.44 21.79
C VAL A 60 5.84 -1.58 22.92
N HIS A 61 5.29 -2.20 23.94
CA HIS A 61 4.67 -1.49 25.04
C HIS A 61 5.62 -0.47 25.65
N GLY A 62 5.17 0.79 25.74
CA GLY A 62 5.95 1.89 26.27
C GLY A 62 7.01 2.46 25.33
N LYS A 63 7.19 1.87 24.13
CA LYS A 63 8.23 2.31 23.18
C LYS A 63 7.70 2.70 21.80
N GLY A 64 6.46 2.36 21.50
CA GLY A 64 5.83 2.71 20.23
C GLY A 64 5.77 1.58 19.21
N SER A 65 5.51 1.94 17.96
CA SER A 65 5.36 1.00 16.85
C SER A 65 6.57 1.03 15.94
N TYR A 66 6.96 -0.14 15.46
CA TYR A 66 8.16 -0.32 14.63
C TYR A 66 7.85 -1.17 13.41
N VAL A 67 8.56 -0.92 12.32
CA VAL A 67 8.44 -1.69 11.09
C VAL A 67 9.04 -3.08 11.28
N ARG A 68 8.31 -4.11 10.81
CA ARG A 68 8.76 -5.51 10.87
C ARG A 68 9.43 -5.96 9.58
N ALA A 69 10.40 -6.89 9.73
CA ALA A 69 11.24 -7.36 8.63
C ALA A 69 10.53 -8.06 7.48
N ALA A 70 9.53 -8.84 7.78
CA ALA A 70 8.94 -9.79 6.83
C ALA A 70 8.01 -9.15 5.78
N ASN A 71 7.84 -7.83 5.81
CA ASN A 71 6.68 -7.21 5.18
C ASN A 71 6.89 -6.65 3.79
N LYS A 72 8.14 -6.44 3.37
CA LYS A 72 8.42 -5.91 2.04
C LYS A 72 7.92 -6.87 0.96
N ALA A 73 8.18 -8.15 1.13
CA ALA A 73 7.72 -9.19 0.19
C ALA A 73 6.20 -9.31 0.20
N ALA A 74 5.57 -9.23 1.38
CA ALA A 74 4.12 -9.30 1.51
C ALA A 74 3.43 -8.11 0.83
N ILE A 75 3.98 -6.90 1.00
CA ILE A 75 3.46 -5.71 0.33
C ILE A 75 3.58 -5.84 -1.18
N ARG A 76 4.72 -6.30 -1.67
CA ARG A 76 4.95 -6.51 -3.09
C ARG A 76 3.93 -7.48 -3.67
N GLU A 77 3.67 -8.57 -2.97
CA GLU A 77 2.71 -9.58 -3.41
C GLU A 77 1.28 -9.04 -3.43
N GLU A 78 0.90 -8.26 -2.43
CA GLU A 78 -0.40 -7.60 -2.38
C GLU A 78 -0.58 -6.63 -3.55
N ARG A 79 0.45 -5.83 -3.85
CA ARG A 79 0.43 -4.90 -4.99
C ARG A 79 0.37 -5.64 -6.32
N LEU A 80 1.05 -6.76 -6.43
CA LEU A 80 1.01 -7.58 -7.63
C LEU A 80 -0.40 -8.08 -7.92
N LYS A 81 -1.12 -8.51 -6.89
CA LYS A 81 -2.52 -8.93 -7.03
C LYS A 81 -3.43 -7.80 -7.49
N GLU A 82 -3.21 -6.59 -6.96
CA GLU A 82 -3.96 -5.41 -7.37
C GLU A 82 -3.71 -5.08 -8.85
N ILE A 83 -2.45 -5.10 -9.26
CA ILE A 83 -2.07 -4.85 -10.65
C ILE A 83 -2.67 -5.92 -11.57
N GLU A 84 -2.62 -7.18 -11.16
CA GLU A 84 -3.22 -8.27 -11.92
C GLU A 84 -4.71 -8.05 -12.12
N ALA A 85 -5.42 -7.64 -11.07
CA ALA A 85 -6.86 -7.34 -11.16
C ALA A 85 -7.15 -6.17 -12.10
N GLU A 86 -6.34 -5.14 -12.07
CA GLU A 86 -6.48 -3.99 -12.96
C GLU A 86 -6.19 -4.36 -14.41
N LEU A 87 -5.14 -5.15 -14.66
CA LEU A 87 -4.84 -5.65 -16.00
C LEU A 87 -5.94 -6.52 -16.54
N SER A 88 -6.54 -7.37 -15.70
CA SER A 88 -7.67 -8.20 -16.10
C SER A 88 -8.85 -7.36 -16.56
N ARG A 89 -9.15 -6.25 -15.88
CA ARG A 89 -10.20 -5.33 -16.29
C ARG A 89 -9.88 -4.66 -17.63
N VAL A 90 -8.62 -4.29 -17.83
CA VAL A 90 -8.19 -3.72 -19.12
C VAL A 90 -8.37 -4.71 -20.25
N ILE A 91 -8.01 -5.98 -20.02
CA ILE A 91 -8.16 -7.05 -21.02
C ILE A 91 -9.63 -7.25 -21.35
N GLU A 92 -10.52 -7.30 -20.36
CA GLU A 92 -11.96 -7.43 -20.58
C GLU A 92 -12.51 -6.27 -21.40
N LYS A 93 -12.10 -5.05 -21.07
CA LYS A 93 -12.52 -3.86 -21.82
C LYS A 93 -12.04 -3.91 -23.28
N ALA A 94 -10.80 -4.34 -23.49
CA ALA A 94 -10.24 -4.48 -24.84
C ALA A 94 -11.05 -5.49 -25.66
N ARG A 95 -11.44 -6.62 -25.07
CA ARG A 95 -12.29 -7.62 -25.72
C ARG A 95 -13.65 -7.07 -26.08
N LEU A 96 -14.23 -6.27 -25.18
CA LEU A 96 -15.56 -5.67 -25.40
C LEU A 96 -15.56 -4.78 -26.66
N TYR A 97 -14.46 -4.09 -26.94
CA TYR A 97 -14.32 -3.23 -28.10
C TYR A 97 -13.56 -3.89 -29.25
N GLU A 98 -13.45 -5.22 -29.21
CA GLU A 98 -12.87 -6.04 -30.29
C GLU A 98 -11.40 -5.75 -30.60
N LEU A 99 -10.64 -5.25 -29.62
CA LEU A 99 -9.20 -5.17 -29.77
C LEU A 99 -8.62 -6.59 -29.71
N THR A 100 -7.68 -6.87 -30.61
CA THR A 100 -7.00 -8.16 -30.61
C THR A 100 -5.94 -8.22 -29.53
N ALA A 101 -5.53 -9.44 -29.15
CA ALA A 101 -4.43 -9.61 -28.22
C ALA A 101 -3.14 -8.97 -28.74
N GLN A 102 -2.90 -9.04 -30.04
CA GLN A 102 -1.74 -8.41 -30.66
C GLN A 102 -1.78 -6.88 -30.51
N GLU A 103 -2.91 -6.27 -30.81
CA GLU A 103 -3.06 -4.82 -30.66
C GLU A 103 -2.84 -4.36 -29.23
N LEU A 104 -3.39 -5.10 -28.27
CA LEU A 104 -3.23 -4.77 -26.85
C LEU A 104 -1.79 -4.95 -26.39
N THR A 105 -1.13 -6.02 -26.84
CA THR A 105 0.28 -6.28 -26.53
C THR A 105 1.18 -5.18 -27.08
N GLU A 106 0.94 -4.74 -28.32
CA GLU A 106 1.71 -3.65 -28.91
C GLU A 106 1.52 -2.34 -28.16
N LEU A 107 0.29 -2.01 -27.79
CA LEU A 107 0.00 -0.82 -26.98
C LEU A 107 0.73 -0.90 -25.64
N PHE A 108 0.69 -2.05 -24.99
CA PHE A 108 1.36 -2.26 -23.72
C PHE A 108 2.88 -2.03 -23.83
N GLN A 109 3.49 -2.55 -24.88
CA GLN A 109 4.93 -2.34 -25.12
C GLN A 109 5.27 -0.87 -25.32
N ILE A 110 4.46 -0.15 -26.10
CA ILE A 110 4.65 1.28 -26.30
C ILE A 110 4.60 2.04 -24.97
N LEU A 111 3.62 1.72 -24.13
CA LEU A 111 3.49 2.36 -22.83
C LEU A 111 4.64 2.02 -21.88
N MET A 112 5.17 0.78 -21.97
CA MET A 112 6.31 0.36 -21.14
C MET A 112 7.60 1.10 -21.51
N GLU A 113 7.74 1.52 -22.76
CA GLU A 113 8.91 2.23 -23.26
C GLU A 113 8.82 3.75 -23.11
N ALA A 114 7.68 4.23 -22.70
CA ALA A 114 7.43 5.66 -22.55
C ALA A 114 8.19 6.27 -21.35
#